data_c8fa35f17ee783fec8ee95cba3e51055
#
_entry.id   c8fa35f17ee783fec8ee95cba3e51055
#
_cell.length_a   1.000
_cell.length_b   1.000
_cell.length_c   1.000
_cell.angle_alpha   90.00
_cell.angle_beta   90.00
_cell.angle_gamma   90.00
#
_symmetry.space_group_name_H-M   'P 1'
#
loop_
_entity.id
_entity.type
_entity.pdbx_description
1 polymer ?
#
loop_
_entity_poly.entity_id
_entity_poly.type
_entity_poly.pdbx_seq_one_letter_code
_entity_poly.pdbx_strand_id
1 'polypeptide(L)'
;MLQTMGGNPKNFNKLDLKRLPSPCFVIDKIALQNNLEILFELKKETNIKILIALKAFSTFSIANLISKYLDGSCCSGLYEAKLAKKYFKGEISTYSPAFKKDEFDEISKLSDHIIFNSFNQINTFYDVSKKFNNEIGIRI
;
A
#
# COMPACT_ATOMS: atom_id res chain seq x y z
N MET A 1 -25.45 6.45 -2.62
CA MET A 1 -24.58 5.34 -2.18
C MET A 1 -23.28 5.45 -2.95
N LEU A 2 -22.17 5.67 -2.24
CA LEU A 2 -20.82 5.72 -2.85
C LEU A 2 -20.46 4.31 -3.31
N GLN A 3 -20.19 4.13 -4.60
CA GLN A 3 -19.83 2.83 -5.15
C GLN A 3 -18.63 2.98 -6.09
N THR A 4 -17.55 2.25 -5.80
CA THR A 4 -16.40 2.15 -6.71
C THR A 4 -16.79 1.36 -7.95
N MET A 5 -16.25 1.76 -9.10
CA MET A 5 -16.54 1.10 -10.37
C MET A 5 -15.36 0.24 -10.81
N GLY A 6 -15.65 -0.95 -11.25
CA GLY A 6 -14.68 -1.78 -11.98
C GLY A 6 -14.30 -1.13 -13.30
N GLY A 7 -13.09 -1.40 -13.78
CA GLY A 7 -12.65 -0.93 -15.10
C GLY A 7 -13.57 -1.43 -16.21
N ASN A 8 -13.90 -0.58 -17.17
CA ASN A 8 -14.66 -0.97 -18.36
C ASN A 8 -13.68 -1.37 -19.48
N PRO A 9 -13.60 -2.64 -19.89
CA PRO A 9 -12.71 -3.07 -20.97
C PRO A 9 -12.92 -2.29 -22.28
N LYS A 10 -14.13 -1.78 -22.53
CA LYS A 10 -14.44 -1.00 -23.72
C LYS A 10 -13.66 0.34 -23.78
N ASN A 11 -13.18 0.85 -22.65
CA ASN A 11 -12.35 2.06 -22.63
C ASN A 11 -11.01 1.84 -23.36
N PHE A 12 -10.56 0.59 -23.48
CA PHE A 12 -9.32 0.21 -24.15
C PHE A 12 -9.47 -0.10 -25.65
N ASN A 13 -10.70 -0.17 -26.17
CA ASN A 13 -10.93 -0.53 -27.58
C ASN A 13 -10.36 0.47 -28.60
N LYS A 14 -10.08 1.71 -28.15
CA LYS A 14 -9.53 2.78 -29.01
C LYS A 14 -8.00 2.93 -28.88
N LEU A 15 -7.36 2.06 -28.10
CA LEU A 15 -5.90 2.11 -27.96
C LEU A 15 -5.22 1.64 -29.26
N ASP A 16 -4.26 2.42 -29.72
CA ASP A 16 -3.38 1.99 -30.79
C ASP A 16 -2.33 1.03 -30.23
N LEU A 17 -2.61 -0.27 -30.38
CA LEU A 17 -1.76 -1.34 -29.85
C LEU A 17 -0.34 -1.34 -30.47
N LYS A 18 -0.15 -0.73 -31.66
CA LYS A 18 1.18 -0.62 -32.29
C LYS A 18 2.11 0.35 -31.55
N ARG A 19 1.55 1.25 -30.73
CA ARG A 19 2.30 2.21 -29.93
C ARG A 19 2.64 1.72 -28.53
N LEU A 20 2.14 0.53 -28.15
CA LEU A 20 2.34 -0.02 -26.80
C LEU A 20 3.42 -1.11 -26.83
N PRO A 21 4.33 -1.11 -25.86
CA PRO A 21 5.23 -2.25 -25.69
C PRO A 21 4.44 -3.50 -25.30
N SER A 22 4.89 -4.68 -25.74
CA SER A 22 4.24 -5.95 -25.41
C SER A 22 5.28 -6.91 -24.81
N PRO A 23 5.00 -7.52 -23.65
CA PRO A 23 3.80 -7.36 -22.80
C PRO A 23 3.82 -6.08 -21.95
N CYS A 24 2.63 -5.49 -21.67
CA CYS A 24 2.51 -4.36 -20.76
C CYS A 24 1.17 -4.36 -20.03
N PHE A 25 1.14 -3.72 -18.85
CA PHE A 25 -0.09 -3.36 -18.16
C PHE A 25 -0.56 -1.98 -18.62
N VAL A 26 -1.86 -1.85 -18.89
CA VAL A 26 -2.48 -0.57 -19.25
C VAL A 26 -3.47 -0.19 -18.16
N ILE A 27 -3.33 1.03 -17.64
CA ILE A 27 -4.15 1.53 -16.53
C ILE A 27 -5.01 2.69 -17.03
N ASP A 28 -6.33 2.59 -16.83
CA ASP A 28 -7.26 3.71 -16.98
C ASP A 28 -7.11 4.66 -15.78
N LYS A 29 -6.33 5.72 -16.00
CA LYS A 29 -6.02 6.69 -14.96
C LYS A 29 -7.26 7.46 -14.49
N ILE A 30 -8.23 7.70 -15.39
CA ILE A 30 -9.46 8.43 -15.05
C ILE A 30 -10.34 7.56 -14.15
N ALA A 31 -10.54 6.30 -14.51
CA ALA A 31 -11.30 5.36 -13.69
C ALA A 31 -10.65 5.15 -12.30
N LEU A 32 -9.33 5.05 -12.26
CA LEU A 32 -8.59 4.97 -10.99
C LEU A 32 -8.81 6.23 -10.14
N GLN A 33 -8.70 7.42 -10.73
CA GLN A 33 -8.88 8.67 -10.01
C GLN A 33 -10.29 8.79 -9.45
N ASN A 34 -11.32 8.47 -10.23
CA ASN A 34 -12.72 8.49 -9.77
C ASN A 34 -12.92 7.56 -8.55
N ASN A 35 -12.31 6.37 -8.56
CA ASN A 35 -12.36 5.46 -7.42
C ASN A 35 -11.62 6.03 -6.19
N LEU A 36 -10.47 6.66 -6.39
CA LEU A 36 -9.72 7.31 -5.31
C LEU A 36 -10.49 8.48 -4.70
N GLU A 37 -11.23 9.25 -5.50
CA GLU A 37 -12.09 10.34 -5.03
C GLU A 37 -13.21 9.81 -4.12
N ILE A 38 -13.82 8.67 -4.47
CA ILE A 38 -14.84 8.01 -3.62
C ILE A 38 -14.23 7.60 -2.27
N LEU A 39 -13.05 7.00 -2.26
CA LEU A 39 -12.35 6.62 -1.02
C LEU A 39 -11.98 7.85 -0.18
N PHE A 40 -11.59 8.93 -0.83
CA PHE A 40 -11.23 10.18 -0.17
C PHE A 40 -12.45 10.84 0.51
N GLU A 41 -13.62 10.85 -0.13
CA GLU A 41 -14.85 11.36 0.50
C GLU A 41 -15.26 10.47 1.68
N LEU A 42 -15.22 9.13 1.53
CA LEU A 42 -15.47 8.21 2.64
C LEU A 42 -14.55 8.48 3.83
N LYS A 43 -13.27 8.70 3.56
CA LYS A 43 -12.28 9.05 4.58
C LYS A 43 -12.63 10.33 5.34
N LYS A 44 -13.10 11.36 4.63
CA LYS A 44 -13.55 12.61 5.26
C LYS A 44 -14.79 12.42 6.12
N GLU A 45 -15.78 11.68 5.63
CA GLU A 45 -17.03 11.43 6.36
C GLU A 45 -16.83 10.61 7.64
N THR A 46 -15.88 9.67 7.62
CA THR A 46 -15.69 8.70 8.72
C THR A 46 -14.48 8.97 9.60
N ASN A 47 -13.63 9.92 9.19
CA ASN A 47 -12.34 10.21 9.86
C ASN A 47 -11.42 8.98 10.01
N ILE A 48 -11.51 8.00 9.07
CA ILE A 48 -10.63 6.84 9.03
C ILE A 48 -9.43 7.11 8.13
N LYS A 49 -8.33 6.39 8.36
CA LYS A 49 -7.19 6.34 7.43
C LYS A 49 -7.36 5.17 6.46
N ILE A 50 -7.04 5.41 5.20
CA ILE A 50 -7.09 4.37 4.16
C ILE A 50 -5.70 4.21 3.57
N LEU A 51 -5.16 2.98 3.65
CA LEU A 51 -3.85 2.62 3.11
C LEU A 51 -4.02 1.74 1.86
N ILE A 52 -3.15 1.95 0.87
CA ILE A 52 -3.10 1.05 -0.29
C ILE A 52 -2.32 -0.23 0.04
N ALA A 53 -2.88 -1.40 -0.28
CA ALA A 53 -2.17 -2.67 -0.14
C ALA A 53 -1.28 -2.93 -1.35
N LEU A 54 0.05 -2.86 -1.17
CA LEU A 54 1.00 -2.98 -2.28
C LEU A 54 1.00 -4.37 -2.93
N LYS A 55 0.72 -5.42 -2.18
CA LYS A 55 0.54 -6.78 -2.74
C LYS A 55 -0.60 -6.87 -3.76
N ALA A 56 -1.61 -6.00 -3.66
CA ALA A 56 -2.72 -5.95 -4.61
C ALA A 56 -2.44 -4.98 -5.77
N PHE A 57 -1.74 -3.88 -5.49
CA PHE A 57 -1.47 -2.86 -6.49
C PHE A 57 -0.21 -2.07 -6.14
N SER A 58 0.89 -2.35 -6.83
CA SER A 58 2.21 -1.76 -6.56
C SER A 58 2.79 -0.97 -7.75
N THR A 59 1.94 -0.52 -8.67
CA THR A 59 2.39 0.23 -9.84
C THR A 59 2.89 1.62 -9.43
N PHE A 60 4.19 1.73 -9.21
CA PHE A 60 4.83 2.93 -8.67
C PHE A 60 4.78 4.15 -9.60
N SER A 61 4.63 3.97 -10.91
CA SER A 61 4.51 5.09 -11.86
C SER A 61 3.31 6.01 -11.60
N ILE A 62 2.28 5.51 -10.89
CA ILE A 62 1.10 6.28 -10.50
C ILE A 62 0.98 6.48 -8.98
N ALA A 63 2.04 6.16 -8.23
CA ALA A 63 2.08 6.32 -6.77
C ALA A 63 1.76 7.76 -6.32
N ASN A 64 2.25 8.77 -7.06
CA ASN A 64 1.96 10.17 -6.78
C ASN A 64 0.48 10.54 -6.90
N LEU A 65 -0.27 9.89 -7.80
CA LEU A 65 -1.72 10.08 -7.89
C LEU A 65 -2.40 9.48 -6.66
N ILE A 66 -2.07 8.24 -6.33
CA ILE A 66 -2.65 7.51 -5.19
C ILE A 66 -2.39 8.25 -3.88
N SER A 67 -1.17 8.73 -3.66
CA SER A 67 -0.75 9.44 -2.46
C SER A 67 -1.40 10.82 -2.26
N LYS A 68 -2.17 11.33 -3.23
CA LYS A 68 -2.99 12.53 -3.04
C LYS A 68 -4.29 12.24 -2.30
N TYR A 69 -4.75 11.00 -2.32
CA TYR A 69 -6.06 10.59 -1.81
C TYR A 69 -5.96 9.68 -0.59
N LEU A 70 -4.97 8.79 -0.57
CA LEU A 70 -4.78 7.80 0.50
C LEU A 70 -3.68 8.22 1.48
N ASP A 71 -3.73 7.66 2.69
CA ASP A 71 -2.89 8.09 3.83
C ASP A 71 -1.55 7.36 3.90
N GLY A 72 -1.37 6.31 3.11
CA GLY A 72 -0.13 5.54 3.13
C GLY A 72 -0.25 4.20 2.43
N SER A 73 0.64 3.28 2.83
CA SER A 73 0.79 1.97 2.21
C SER A 73 0.81 0.84 3.24
N CYS A 74 0.16 -0.27 2.89
CA CYS A 74 0.25 -1.52 3.63
C CYS A 74 1.19 -2.47 2.88
N CYS A 75 2.24 -2.94 3.56
CA CYS A 75 3.33 -3.72 3.02
C CYS A 75 3.35 -5.14 3.60
N SER A 76 3.76 -6.12 2.80
CA SER A 76 3.86 -7.54 3.19
C SER A 76 5.29 -7.98 3.54
N GLY A 77 6.27 -7.07 3.47
CA GLY A 77 7.65 -7.33 3.78
C GLY A 77 8.61 -6.23 3.29
N LEU A 78 9.91 -6.51 3.37
CA LEU A 78 10.98 -5.53 3.15
C LEU A 78 10.90 -4.83 1.78
N TYR A 79 10.71 -5.59 0.70
CA TYR A 79 10.75 -5.00 -0.64
C TYR A 79 9.57 -4.07 -0.92
N GLU A 80 8.40 -4.40 -0.40
CA GLU A 80 7.24 -3.50 -0.47
C GLU A 80 7.43 -2.26 0.41
N ALA A 81 8.02 -2.39 1.61
CA ALA A 81 8.35 -1.26 2.46
C ALA A 81 9.37 -0.32 1.79
N LYS A 82 10.40 -0.86 1.11
CA LYS A 82 11.34 -0.07 0.29
C LYS A 82 10.63 0.64 -0.86
N LEU A 83 9.72 -0.05 -1.55
CA LEU A 83 8.94 0.53 -2.64
C LEU A 83 8.04 1.66 -2.14
N ALA A 84 7.34 1.42 -1.02
CA ALA A 84 6.50 2.42 -0.36
C ALA A 84 7.31 3.67 -0.02
N LYS A 85 8.42 3.51 0.68
CA LYS A 85 9.29 4.63 1.10
C LYS A 85 9.82 5.45 -0.07
N LYS A 86 10.10 4.80 -1.20
CA LYS A 86 10.66 5.47 -2.38
C LYS A 86 9.63 6.22 -3.21
N TYR A 87 8.43 5.69 -3.36
CA TYR A 87 7.48 6.17 -4.37
C TYR A 87 6.16 6.66 -3.82
N PHE A 88 5.69 6.11 -2.70
CA PHE A 88 4.45 6.50 -2.07
C PHE A 88 4.71 7.51 -0.94
N LYS A 89 3.66 8.23 -0.56
CA LYS A 89 3.70 9.16 0.58
C LYS A 89 2.78 8.65 1.68
N GLY A 90 2.96 9.18 2.89
CA GLY A 90 2.16 8.84 4.06
C GLY A 90 2.74 7.69 4.85
N GLU A 91 1.91 7.08 5.69
CA GLU A 91 2.29 6.05 6.64
C GLU A 91 2.62 4.72 5.97
N ILE A 92 3.54 3.96 6.54
CA ILE A 92 3.89 2.62 6.11
C ILE A 92 3.54 1.65 7.22
N SER A 93 2.55 0.78 6.96
CA SER A 93 2.15 -0.30 7.85
C SER A 93 2.62 -1.63 7.28
N THR A 94 3.47 -2.35 8.01
CA THR A 94 4.00 -3.64 7.53
C THR A 94 3.48 -4.79 8.37
N TYR A 95 2.84 -5.75 7.71
CA TYR A 95 2.39 -7.02 8.26
C TYR A 95 3.08 -8.19 7.56
N SER A 96 3.60 -9.15 8.32
CA SER A 96 4.04 -10.43 7.77
C SER A 96 3.64 -11.58 8.68
N PRO A 97 3.16 -12.73 8.15
CA PRO A 97 2.92 -13.90 8.95
C PRO A 97 4.21 -14.46 9.59
N ALA A 98 5.38 -14.19 8.98
CA ALA A 98 6.68 -14.57 9.51
C ALA A 98 7.75 -13.54 9.09
N PHE A 99 8.16 -12.69 10.02
CA PHE A 99 9.30 -11.80 9.79
C PHE A 99 10.60 -12.55 9.84
N LYS A 100 11.53 -12.26 8.92
CA LYS A 100 12.91 -12.76 8.96
C LYS A 100 13.76 -11.86 9.86
N LYS A 101 14.60 -12.48 10.69
CA LYS A 101 15.44 -11.76 11.66
C LYS A 101 16.42 -10.81 10.99
N ASP A 102 16.99 -11.20 9.87
CA ASP A 102 17.98 -10.45 9.09
C ASP A 102 17.38 -9.26 8.33
N GLU A 103 16.06 -9.27 8.09
CA GLU A 103 15.35 -8.17 7.40
C GLU A 103 14.64 -7.22 8.37
N PHE A 104 14.41 -7.64 9.63
CA PHE A 104 13.45 -6.96 10.51
C PHE A 104 13.91 -5.56 10.95
N ASP A 105 15.21 -5.35 11.20
CA ASP A 105 15.75 -4.01 11.52
C ASP A 105 15.45 -3.00 10.40
N GLU A 106 15.64 -3.42 9.15
CA GLU A 106 15.39 -2.55 8.01
C GLU A 106 13.88 -2.31 7.79
N ILE A 107 13.05 -3.35 7.97
CA ILE A 107 11.58 -3.21 7.93
C ILE A 107 11.11 -2.22 8.99
N SER A 108 11.56 -2.36 10.24
CA SER A 108 11.19 -1.47 11.34
C SER A 108 11.59 -0.02 11.07
N LYS A 109 12.80 0.19 10.56
CA LYS A 109 13.29 1.53 10.17
C LYS A 109 12.44 2.21 9.09
N LEU A 110 11.84 1.43 8.21
CA LEU A 110 11.05 1.94 7.08
C LEU A 110 9.57 2.11 7.41
N SER A 111 9.08 1.45 8.46
CA SER A 111 7.65 1.36 8.81
C SER A 111 7.29 2.28 9.97
N ASP A 112 6.10 2.81 9.94
CA ASP A 112 5.48 3.51 11.08
C ASP A 112 4.76 2.50 11.99
N HIS A 113 4.11 1.51 11.39
CA HIS A 113 3.37 0.46 12.08
C HIS A 113 3.89 -0.92 11.73
N ILE A 114 4.06 -1.77 12.75
CA ILE A 114 4.40 -3.19 12.61
C ILE A 114 3.26 -4.04 13.15
N ILE A 115 2.68 -4.86 12.29
CA ILE A 115 1.59 -5.76 12.67
C ILE A 115 2.13 -7.19 12.77
N PHE A 116 2.12 -7.73 13.98
CA PHE A 116 2.57 -9.08 14.24
C PHE A 116 1.46 -10.12 14.06
N ASN A 117 1.85 -11.34 13.75
CA ASN A 117 0.93 -12.47 13.58
C ASN A 117 0.78 -13.33 14.84
N SER A 118 1.63 -13.11 15.85
CA SER A 118 1.59 -13.88 17.11
C SER A 118 2.34 -13.18 18.23
N PHE A 119 2.03 -13.55 19.47
CA PHE A 119 2.77 -13.09 20.64
C PHE A 119 4.25 -13.53 20.62
N ASN A 120 4.56 -14.68 20.02
CA ASN A 120 5.94 -15.11 19.86
C ASN A 120 6.75 -14.15 18.97
N GLN A 121 6.15 -13.64 17.90
CA GLN A 121 6.80 -12.61 17.08
C GLN A 121 7.00 -11.31 17.87
N ILE A 122 6.00 -10.87 18.63
CA ILE A 122 6.13 -9.69 19.50
C ILE A 122 7.32 -9.88 20.43
N ASN A 123 7.38 -10.98 21.18
CA ASN A 123 8.46 -11.24 22.12
C ASN A 123 9.84 -11.26 21.43
N THR A 124 9.90 -11.71 20.17
CA THR A 124 11.16 -11.80 19.42
C THR A 124 11.64 -10.43 18.91
N PHE A 125 10.71 -9.54 18.54
CA PHE A 125 11.04 -8.34 17.77
C PHE A 125 10.66 -7.02 18.46
N TYR A 126 10.10 -7.07 19.67
CA TYR A 126 9.62 -5.90 20.41
C TYR A 126 10.70 -4.83 20.59
N ASP A 127 11.89 -5.21 21.03
CA ASP A 127 12.98 -4.25 21.30
C ASP A 127 13.44 -3.52 20.04
N VAL A 128 13.44 -4.21 18.89
CA VAL A 128 13.76 -3.59 17.60
C VAL A 128 12.67 -2.61 17.20
N SER A 129 11.40 -3.01 17.30
CA SER A 129 10.27 -2.12 17.00
C SER A 129 10.26 -0.88 17.90
N LYS A 130 10.54 -1.05 19.20
CA LYS A 130 10.67 0.06 20.15
C LYS A 130 11.83 1.00 19.82
N LYS A 131 12.96 0.47 19.41
CA LYS A 131 14.14 1.26 18.98
C LYS A 131 13.81 2.21 17.84
N PHE A 132 12.93 1.83 16.93
CA PHE A 132 12.49 2.64 15.79
C PHE A 132 11.16 3.36 16.01
N ASN A 133 10.59 3.32 17.24
CA ASN A 133 9.32 3.94 17.62
C ASN A 133 8.12 3.48 16.77
N ASN A 134 8.13 2.22 16.33
CA ASN A 134 7.00 1.67 15.59
C ASN A 134 5.77 1.54 16.50
N GLU A 135 4.60 1.88 16.01
CA GLU A 135 3.33 1.44 16.59
C GLU A 135 3.14 -0.05 16.32
N ILE A 136 2.74 -0.79 17.36
CA ILE A 136 2.65 -2.25 17.31
C ILE A 136 1.20 -2.69 17.33
N GLY A 137 0.85 -3.54 16.39
CA GLY A 137 -0.43 -4.24 16.35
C GLY A 137 -0.26 -5.76 16.31
N ILE A 138 -1.32 -6.47 16.64
CA ILE A 138 -1.41 -7.92 16.48
C ILE A 138 -2.63 -8.28 15.64
N ARG A 139 -2.45 -9.21 14.73
CA ARG A 139 -3.54 -9.76 13.94
C ARG A 139 -4.16 -10.93 14.69
N ILE A 140 -5.46 -10.87 14.92
CA ILE A 140 -6.30 -11.91 15.53
C ILE A 140 -7.26 -12.51 14.50
#